data_b65586b1c8912533f44131ed7e4fa5fb
#
_entry.id   b65586b1c8912533f44131ed7e4fa5fb
#
_cell.length_a   1.000
_cell.length_b   1.000
_cell.length_c   1.000
_cell.angle_alpha   90.00
_cell.angle_beta   90.00
_cell.angle_gamma   90.00
#
_symmetry.space_group_name_H-M   'P 1'
#
loop_
_entity.id
_entity.type
_entity.pdbx_description
1 polymer ?
#
loop_
_entity_poly.entity_id
_entity_poly.type
_entity_poly.pdbx_seq_one_letter_code
_entity_poly.pdbx_strand_id
1 'polypeptide(L)'
;MITIKNYIKGKFQNPIQGNWLDNYNPSDGEIYGQIPNSSKEDVESAYKSAKSAFSSWSQTTLEERSRILIKISELLEANLDRFAEAESKDNGKPISLAKAIDIPRAASNFRFFGNAITQFASESHESVGQNAINYTLRQPIGVVGCISPWNLPLYLFTWKIAPALAAGNCVVAKPSEVTPMTAYLLGEICNEAGLPEGVLNIVHGLGTTTGQAIIEHPDIKAISFTGGTATGAHIARVAAPMFKKLSLELGGKNPNIIFADCDYEDMLNTTVRSSFANQGQICLCGSRIFVEASIYDKFKKDFVEKVKALKVGHPSEADTNIGALVSKSHLEKVKAYINIAKEEKGTVLCGGNEVTIKGFENGYYLEPTVIEVPNDDCRVNQEEIFGPVVTIMPFKSEDDVLEMANKVKYGLSATLWTNSLKRTMRMSNELQAGIVWVNTWMMRDLRTPFGGVKASGVGREGGFEALRFFTEAKNVCIKY
;
A
#
# COMPACT_ATOMS: atom_id res chain seq x y z
N MET A 1 24.26 -7.69 14.41
CA MET A 1 22.84 -7.39 14.71
C MET A 1 22.64 -5.88 14.56
N ILE A 2 21.64 -5.45 13.79
CA ILE A 2 21.34 -4.03 13.54
C ILE A 2 20.37 -3.55 14.64
N THR A 3 20.61 -2.35 15.20
CA THR A 3 19.68 -1.72 16.16
C THR A 3 19.01 -0.53 15.48
N ILE A 4 17.78 -0.72 15.06
CA ILE A 4 16.92 0.34 14.52
C ILE A 4 16.52 1.27 15.68
N LYS A 5 16.31 2.55 15.41
CA LYS A 5 15.96 3.55 16.43
C LYS A 5 14.78 4.39 15.95
N ASN A 6 14.05 4.97 16.87
CA ASN A 6 13.07 6.01 16.54
C ASN A 6 13.80 7.23 15.97
N TYR A 7 13.20 7.87 14.96
CA TYR A 7 13.68 9.13 14.40
C TYR A 7 12.75 10.24 14.87
N ILE A 8 13.18 11.02 15.87
CA ILE A 8 12.37 12.09 16.49
C ILE A 8 13.25 13.33 16.59
N LYS A 9 12.70 14.48 16.15
CA LYS A 9 13.39 15.78 16.18
C LYS A 9 14.74 15.72 15.43
N GLY A 10 14.77 15.10 14.25
CA GLY A 10 15.98 14.97 13.44
C GLY A 10 17.04 14.01 14.00
N LYS A 11 16.77 13.27 15.07
CA LYS A 11 17.74 12.42 15.77
C LYS A 11 17.25 11.00 15.93
N PHE A 12 18.18 10.06 15.84
CA PHE A 12 17.94 8.66 16.14
C PHE A 12 18.07 8.39 17.65
N GLN A 13 17.03 7.86 18.26
CA GLN A 13 16.96 7.64 19.70
C GLN A 13 16.31 6.31 20.06
N ASN A 14 16.74 5.75 21.17
CA ASN A 14 16.18 4.49 21.73
C ASN A 14 14.76 4.72 22.23
N PRO A 15 13.92 3.66 22.36
CA PRO A 15 12.63 3.78 23.01
C PRO A 15 12.79 4.19 24.48
N ILE A 16 11.90 5.06 24.96
CA ILE A 16 11.98 5.62 26.33
C ILE A 16 11.96 4.54 27.41
N GLN A 17 11.11 3.52 27.24
CA GLN A 17 11.01 2.41 28.20
C GLN A 17 12.06 1.31 27.98
N GLY A 18 12.93 1.42 26.97
CA GLY A 18 13.98 0.45 26.69
C GLY A 18 13.47 -0.91 26.18
N ASN A 19 12.23 -1.01 25.70
CA ASN A 19 11.65 -2.25 25.15
C ASN A 19 11.98 -2.40 23.68
N TRP A 20 12.31 -3.62 23.25
CA TRP A 20 12.72 -3.97 21.91
C TRP A 20 11.94 -5.18 21.37
N LEU A 21 11.80 -5.27 20.07
CA LEU A 21 11.26 -6.40 19.33
C LEU A 21 12.34 -6.93 18.39
N ASP A 22 12.39 -8.23 18.21
CA ASP A 22 13.26 -8.85 17.21
C ASP A 22 12.74 -8.60 15.80
N ASN A 23 13.67 -8.33 14.88
CA ASN A 23 13.38 -8.19 13.47
C ASN A 23 14.00 -9.36 12.70
N TYR A 24 13.17 -10.05 11.92
CA TYR A 24 13.51 -11.29 11.22
C TYR A 24 13.75 -11.04 9.75
N ASN A 25 14.71 -11.74 9.17
CA ASN A 25 14.85 -11.88 7.74
C ASN A 25 13.97 -13.06 7.28
N PRO A 26 12.91 -12.84 6.50
CA PRO A 26 12.03 -13.93 6.10
C PRO A 26 12.68 -14.95 5.16
N SER A 27 13.82 -14.61 4.54
CA SER A 27 14.51 -15.51 3.60
C SER A 27 15.26 -16.65 4.30
N ASP A 28 15.67 -16.48 5.55
CA ASP A 28 16.39 -17.46 6.35
C ASP A 28 15.71 -17.75 7.71
N GLY A 29 14.71 -16.95 8.09
CA GLY A 29 14.01 -17.05 9.38
C GLY A 29 14.82 -16.55 10.58
N GLU A 30 15.99 -15.95 10.37
CA GLU A 30 16.91 -15.54 11.42
C GLU A 30 16.68 -14.10 11.89
N ILE A 31 16.98 -13.84 13.14
CA ILE A 31 16.97 -12.48 13.70
C ILE A 31 18.20 -11.74 13.19
N TYR A 32 18.00 -10.66 12.44
CA TYR A 32 19.09 -9.83 11.95
C TYR A 32 19.19 -8.47 12.66
N GLY A 33 18.15 -8.06 13.37
CA GLY A 33 18.09 -6.77 14.04
C GLY A 33 17.07 -6.70 15.16
N GLN A 34 17.03 -5.53 15.80
CA GLN A 34 16.02 -5.18 16.80
C GLN A 34 15.42 -3.81 16.49
N ILE A 35 14.13 -3.65 16.79
CA ILE A 35 13.38 -2.41 16.63
C ILE A 35 12.81 -1.95 17.97
N PRO A 36 12.59 -0.63 18.16
CA PRO A 36 11.89 -0.14 19.34
C PRO A 36 10.47 -0.72 19.43
N ASN A 37 10.07 -1.17 20.61
CA ASN A 37 8.67 -1.33 20.96
C ASN A 37 8.21 -0.07 21.70
N SER A 38 7.95 0.98 20.92
CA SER A 38 7.68 2.31 21.47
C SER A 38 6.34 2.36 22.21
N SER A 39 6.37 3.09 23.31
CA SER A 39 5.23 3.32 24.19
C SER A 39 4.44 4.59 23.81
N LYS A 40 3.41 4.89 24.60
CA LYS A 40 2.65 6.14 24.49
C LYS A 40 3.52 7.37 24.70
N GLU A 41 4.53 7.27 25.58
CA GLU A 41 5.48 8.36 25.89
C GLU A 41 6.38 8.69 24.70
N ASP A 42 6.79 7.68 23.91
CA ASP A 42 7.52 7.90 22.65
C ASP A 42 6.66 8.63 21.62
N VAL A 43 5.39 8.25 21.48
CA VAL A 43 4.43 8.92 20.60
C VAL A 43 4.19 10.36 21.05
N GLU A 44 4.03 10.59 22.35
CA GLU A 44 3.88 11.94 22.92
C GLU A 44 5.13 12.81 22.66
N SER A 45 6.34 12.23 22.79
CA SER A 45 7.60 12.91 22.44
C SER A 45 7.65 13.31 20.95
N ALA A 46 7.26 12.39 20.06
CA ALA A 46 7.19 12.62 18.64
C ALA A 46 6.14 13.71 18.29
N TYR A 47 4.97 13.65 18.94
CA TYR A 47 3.92 14.68 18.79
C TYR A 47 4.40 16.07 19.23
N LYS A 48 5.03 16.18 20.40
CA LYS A 48 5.58 17.45 20.90
C LYS A 48 6.62 18.04 19.94
N SER A 49 7.48 17.19 19.41
CA SER A 49 8.45 17.56 18.38
C SER A 49 7.75 18.10 17.11
N ALA A 50 6.75 17.36 16.61
CA ALA A 50 5.97 17.76 15.44
C ALA A 50 5.21 19.08 15.67
N LYS A 51 4.57 19.23 16.83
CA LYS A 51 3.84 20.45 17.22
C LYS A 51 4.75 21.67 17.28
N SER A 52 5.95 21.51 17.83
CA SER A 52 6.94 22.60 17.88
C SER A 52 7.41 23.04 16.48
N ALA A 53 7.64 22.07 15.56
CA ALA A 53 8.06 22.36 14.20
C ALA A 53 6.95 22.95 13.32
N PHE A 54 5.69 22.68 13.64
CA PHE A 54 4.55 23.05 12.81
C PHE A 54 4.44 24.57 12.57
N SER A 55 4.69 25.40 13.58
CA SER A 55 4.57 26.85 13.46
C SER A 55 5.49 27.46 12.39
N SER A 56 6.70 26.92 12.25
CA SER A 56 7.64 27.34 11.20
C SER A 56 7.38 26.64 9.88
N TRP A 57 7.19 25.30 9.89
CA TRP A 57 7.00 24.51 8.67
C TRP A 57 5.75 24.93 7.89
N SER A 58 4.63 25.19 8.56
CA SER A 58 3.39 25.60 7.91
C SER A 58 3.47 26.98 7.23
N GLN A 59 4.44 27.80 7.59
CA GLN A 59 4.68 29.12 7.04
C GLN A 59 5.76 29.15 5.95
N THR A 60 6.44 28.02 5.67
CA THR A 60 7.40 27.94 4.56
C THR A 60 6.70 28.15 3.22
N THR A 61 7.41 28.68 2.23
CA THR A 61 6.88 28.82 0.88
C THR A 61 6.63 27.46 0.23
N LEU A 62 5.78 27.42 -0.79
CA LEU A 62 5.54 26.20 -1.56
C LEU A 62 6.81 25.71 -2.26
N GLU A 63 7.63 26.65 -2.75
CA GLU A 63 8.89 26.41 -3.43
C GLU A 63 9.93 25.78 -2.49
N GLU A 64 10.00 26.24 -1.24
CA GLU A 64 10.90 25.66 -0.24
C GLU A 64 10.53 24.22 0.09
N ARG A 65 9.24 23.95 0.35
CA ARG A 65 8.76 22.57 0.57
C ARG A 65 9.00 21.68 -0.65
N SER A 66 8.71 22.20 -1.85
CA SER A 66 8.98 21.51 -3.12
C SER A 66 10.44 21.13 -3.24
N ARG A 67 11.36 22.07 -3.03
CA ARG A 67 12.81 21.88 -3.13
C ARG A 67 13.31 20.77 -2.18
N ILE A 68 12.83 20.76 -0.93
CA ILE A 68 13.23 19.73 0.06
C ILE A 68 12.72 18.36 -0.37
N LEU A 69 11.44 18.25 -0.79
CA LEU A 69 10.86 16.98 -1.21
C LEU A 69 11.53 16.42 -2.48
N ILE A 70 11.86 17.29 -3.45
CA ILE A 70 12.61 16.88 -4.64
C ILE A 70 14.00 16.39 -4.25
N LYS A 71 14.66 17.07 -3.29
CA LYS A 71 15.99 16.64 -2.80
C LYS A 71 15.94 15.27 -2.12
N ILE A 72 14.89 14.99 -1.34
CA ILE A 72 14.67 13.64 -0.77
C ILE A 72 14.53 12.60 -1.89
N SER A 73 13.77 12.90 -2.95
CA SER A 73 13.64 12.02 -4.12
C SER A 73 14.97 11.71 -4.78
N GLU A 74 15.79 12.74 -5.05
CA GLU A 74 17.12 12.58 -5.66
C GLU A 74 18.06 11.73 -4.80
N LEU A 75 18.03 11.92 -3.49
CA LEU A 75 18.86 11.15 -2.56
C LEU A 75 18.38 9.68 -2.46
N LEU A 76 17.08 9.41 -2.54
CA LEU A 76 16.56 8.04 -2.62
C LEU A 76 17.03 7.35 -3.91
N GLU A 77 16.99 8.04 -5.06
CA GLU A 77 17.48 7.50 -6.33
C GLU A 77 19.00 7.24 -6.28
N ALA A 78 19.78 8.14 -5.66
CA ALA A 78 21.21 7.97 -5.48
C ALA A 78 21.59 6.80 -4.55
N ASN A 79 20.68 6.39 -3.66
CA ASN A 79 20.87 5.28 -2.73
C ASN A 79 20.05 4.03 -3.10
N LEU A 80 19.66 3.88 -4.38
CA LEU A 80 18.77 2.83 -4.87
C LEU A 80 19.16 1.43 -4.37
N ASP A 81 20.41 1.03 -4.54
CA ASP A 81 20.89 -0.30 -4.19
C ASP A 81 20.79 -0.57 -2.69
N ARG A 82 21.22 0.37 -1.86
CA ARG A 82 21.17 0.28 -0.41
C ARG A 82 19.74 0.09 0.11
N PHE A 83 18.81 0.87 -0.44
CA PHE A 83 17.40 0.77 -0.04
C PHE A 83 16.73 -0.51 -0.57
N ALA A 84 17.05 -0.95 -1.79
CA ALA A 84 16.50 -2.17 -2.36
C ALA A 84 16.96 -3.43 -1.59
N GLU A 85 18.21 -3.49 -1.17
CA GLU A 85 18.74 -4.56 -0.34
C GLU A 85 18.07 -4.58 1.03
N ALA A 86 17.88 -3.40 1.66
CA ALA A 86 17.18 -3.27 2.92
C ALA A 86 15.70 -3.68 2.82
N GLU A 87 15.01 -3.25 1.76
CA GLU A 87 13.62 -3.60 1.47
C GLU A 87 13.44 -5.11 1.28
N SER A 88 14.32 -5.74 0.48
CA SER A 88 14.31 -7.18 0.22
C SER A 88 14.59 -7.99 1.49
N LYS A 89 15.52 -7.55 2.32
CA LYS A 89 15.89 -8.23 3.56
C LYS A 89 14.76 -8.23 4.60
N ASP A 90 14.02 -7.13 4.68
CA ASP A 90 12.87 -7.02 5.59
C ASP A 90 11.65 -7.81 5.09
N ASN A 91 11.40 -7.77 3.78
CA ASN A 91 10.13 -8.22 3.20
C ASN A 91 10.20 -9.63 2.58
N GLY A 92 11.40 -10.08 2.19
CA GLY A 92 11.59 -11.35 1.50
C GLY A 92 11.38 -11.30 -0.02
N LYS A 93 11.02 -10.14 -0.60
CA LYS A 93 10.84 -9.98 -2.06
C LYS A 93 12.18 -10.05 -2.82
N PRO A 94 12.19 -10.44 -4.11
CA PRO A 94 13.37 -10.34 -4.94
C PRO A 94 13.97 -8.93 -4.96
N ILE A 95 15.28 -8.81 -4.82
CA ILE A 95 15.99 -7.50 -4.89
C ILE A 95 15.71 -6.81 -6.23
N SER A 96 15.61 -7.57 -7.31
CA SER A 96 15.27 -7.06 -8.64
C SER A 96 13.94 -6.32 -8.66
N LEU A 97 12.92 -6.83 -7.94
CA LEU A 97 11.62 -6.19 -7.81
C LEU A 97 11.71 -4.88 -7.01
N ALA A 98 12.42 -4.89 -5.89
CA ALA A 98 12.64 -3.69 -5.07
C ALA A 98 13.34 -2.58 -5.87
N LYS A 99 14.38 -2.93 -6.64
CA LYS A 99 15.11 -2.00 -7.53
C LYS A 99 14.26 -1.46 -8.67
N ALA A 100 13.42 -2.29 -9.27
CA ALA A 100 12.64 -1.90 -10.43
C ALA A 100 11.38 -1.10 -10.08
N ILE A 101 10.79 -1.34 -8.91
CA ILE A 101 9.46 -0.82 -8.56
C ILE A 101 9.44 -0.03 -7.24
N ASP A 102 9.81 -0.66 -6.12
CA ASP A 102 9.51 -0.09 -4.81
C ASP A 102 10.28 1.20 -4.52
N ILE A 103 11.60 1.17 -4.70
CA ILE A 103 12.43 2.33 -4.40
C ILE A 103 12.26 3.46 -5.41
N PRO A 104 12.23 3.20 -6.74
CA PRO A 104 11.91 4.24 -7.73
C PRO A 104 10.54 4.87 -7.49
N ARG A 105 9.55 4.07 -7.05
CA ARG A 105 8.22 4.61 -6.74
C ARG A 105 8.23 5.47 -5.48
N ALA A 106 8.97 5.08 -4.45
CA ALA A 106 9.13 5.89 -3.24
C ALA A 106 9.77 7.25 -3.55
N ALA A 107 10.79 7.28 -4.39
CA ALA A 107 11.40 8.51 -4.90
C ALA A 107 10.39 9.34 -5.71
N SER A 108 9.65 8.69 -6.62
CA SER A 108 8.63 9.34 -7.45
C SER A 108 7.50 9.97 -6.63
N ASN A 109 7.13 9.39 -5.48
CA ASN A 109 6.13 9.96 -4.58
C ASN A 109 6.57 11.33 -4.06
N PHE A 110 7.79 11.46 -3.58
CA PHE A 110 8.33 12.74 -3.12
C PHE A 110 8.44 13.77 -4.26
N ARG A 111 8.96 13.35 -5.42
CA ARG A 111 9.08 14.21 -6.61
C ARG A 111 7.72 14.71 -7.08
N PHE A 112 6.74 13.81 -7.13
CA PHE A 112 5.39 14.17 -7.57
C PHE A 112 4.75 15.20 -6.64
N PHE A 113 4.70 14.96 -5.33
CA PHE A 113 4.08 15.88 -4.40
C PHE A 113 4.87 17.17 -4.20
N GLY A 114 6.19 17.14 -4.34
CA GLY A 114 7.04 18.33 -4.42
C GLY A 114 6.64 19.24 -5.58
N ASN A 115 6.41 18.68 -6.77
CA ASN A 115 5.97 19.44 -7.94
C ASN A 115 4.48 19.81 -7.85
N ALA A 116 3.62 18.90 -7.39
CA ALA A 116 2.17 19.08 -7.38
C ALA A 116 1.73 20.21 -6.44
N ILE A 117 2.43 20.39 -5.32
CA ILE A 117 2.04 21.43 -4.34
C ILE A 117 2.11 22.85 -4.92
N THR A 118 3.04 23.13 -5.82
CA THR A 118 3.18 24.43 -6.49
C THR A 118 2.08 24.68 -7.53
N GLN A 119 1.34 23.64 -7.92
CA GLN A 119 0.22 23.69 -8.87
C GLN A 119 -1.14 23.51 -8.20
N PHE A 120 -1.17 23.41 -6.87
CA PHE A 120 -2.39 23.14 -6.11
C PHE A 120 -3.22 24.42 -5.95
N ALA A 121 -4.17 24.60 -6.87
CA ALA A 121 -5.07 25.74 -6.89
C ALA A 121 -6.27 25.57 -5.94
N SER A 122 -6.86 26.70 -5.55
CA SER A 122 -8.14 26.78 -4.86
C SER A 122 -9.16 27.61 -5.64
N GLU A 123 -10.43 27.47 -5.30
CA GLU A 123 -11.55 28.07 -6.00
C GLU A 123 -11.78 29.51 -5.53
N SER A 124 -12.23 30.39 -6.46
CA SER A 124 -12.71 31.75 -6.19
C SER A 124 -14.00 32.01 -6.98
N HIS A 125 -15.01 32.58 -6.33
CA HIS A 125 -16.33 32.85 -6.90
C HIS A 125 -16.74 34.28 -6.62
N GLU A 126 -17.08 35.01 -7.68
CA GLU A 126 -17.65 36.34 -7.56
C GLU A 126 -19.19 36.27 -7.43
N SER A 127 -19.74 36.95 -6.44
CA SER A 127 -21.18 37.10 -6.20
C SER A 127 -21.61 38.52 -6.58
N VAL A 128 -21.70 38.78 -7.88
CA VAL A 128 -21.97 40.14 -8.40
C VAL A 128 -23.23 40.79 -7.79
N GLY A 129 -24.32 40.04 -7.67
CA GLY A 129 -25.58 40.53 -7.10
C GLY A 129 -25.51 40.91 -5.59
N GLN A 130 -24.43 40.56 -4.92
CA GLN A 130 -24.20 40.83 -3.51
C GLN A 130 -22.99 41.77 -3.25
N ASN A 131 -22.31 42.18 -4.32
CA ASN A 131 -21.02 42.88 -4.26
C ASN A 131 -20.02 42.18 -3.33
N ALA A 132 -19.79 40.88 -3.60
CA ALA A 132 -18.92 40.05 -2.76
C ALA A 132 -18.08 39.08 -3.57
N ILE A 133 -16.88 38.76 -3.08
CA ILE A 133 -16.04 37.67 -3.55
C ILE A 133 -15.91 36.62 -2.45
N ASN A 134 -16.02 35.36 -2.85
CA ASN A 134 -15.76 34.20 -2.01
C ASN A 134 -14.54 33.47 -2.53
N TYR A 135 -13.59 33.17 -1.67
CA TYR A 135 -12.45 32.30 -2.04
C TYR A 135 -12.15 31.27 -0.98
N THR A 136 -11.59 30.14 -1.41
CA THR A 136 -11.23 29.03 -0.53
C THR A 136 -9.75 29.13 -0.14
N LEU A 137 -9.47 29.23 1.15
CA LEU A 137 -8.14 29.00 1.69
C LEU A 137 -7.99 27.51 2.03
N ARG A 138 -6.88 26.90 1.63
CA ARG A 138 -6.52 25.55 2.03
C ARG A 138 -5.33 25.61 2.98
N GLN A 139 -5.59 25.26 4.24
CA GLN A 139 -4.63 25.38 5.32
C GLN A 139 -4.18 24.00 5.78
N PRO A 140 -2.88 23.79 6.14
CA PRO A 140 -2.44 22.54 6.75
C PRO A 140 -3.20 22.27 8.04
N ILE A 141 -3.45 20.98 8.32
CA ILE A 141 -4.26 20.50 9.45
C ILE A 141 -3.50 20.66 10.78
N GLY A 142 -2.18 20.47 10.76
CA GLY A 142 -1.34 20.46 11.96
C GLY A 142 -0.43 19.24 12.04
N VAL A 143 -0.53 18.50 13.13
CA VAL A 143 0.15 17.20 13.27
C VAL A 143 -0.77 16.09 12.77
N VAL A 144 -0.26 15.26 11.88
CA VAL A 144 -1.01 14.14 11.28
C VAL A 144 -0.31 12.80 11.54
N GLY A 145 -1.10 11.74 11.66
CA GLY A 145 -0.62 10.36 11.85
C GLY A 145 -0.60 9.59 10.53
N CYS A 146 0.52 8.99 10.21
CA CYS A 146 0.68 8.12 9.02
C CYS A 146 1.10 6.73 9.45
N ILE A 147 0.30 5.70 9.11
CA ILE A 147 0.58 4.31 9.49
C ILE A 147 0.59 3.46 8.22
N SER A 148 1.71 2.80 7.95
CA SER A 148 1.91 2.01 6.72
C SER A 148 2.07 0.52 6.99
N PRO A 149 1.70 -0.34 6.02
CA PRO A 149 1.83 -1.78 6.12
C PRO A 149 3.23 -2.27 5.74
N TRP A 150 3.40 -3.59 5.76
CA TRP A 150 4.67 -4.28 5.52
C TRP A 150 4.91 -4.73 4.07
N ASN A 151 3.91 -4.71 3.21
CA ASN A 151 4.01 -5.38 1.90
C ASN A 151 4.79 -4.60 0.83
N LEU A 152 4.69 -3.29 0.83
CA LEU A 152 5.47 -2.36 0.00
C LEU A 152 6.01 -1.26 0.94
N PRO A 153 7.02 -1.59 1.79
CA PRO A 153 7.38 -0.79 2.96
C PRO A 153 7.65 0.68 2.66
N LEU A 154 8.71 1.00 1.92
CA LEU A 154 9.07 2.39 1.62
C LEU A 154 8.07 3.05 0.69
N TYR A 155 7.59 2.32 -0.31
CA TYR A 155 6.61 2.83 -1.28
C TYR A 155 5.35 3.39 -0.59
N LEU A 156 4.69 2.58 0.26
CA LEU A 156 3.44 2.99 0.93
C LEU A 156 3.70 3.97 2.08
N PHE A 157 4.86 3.91 2.71
CA PHE A 157 5.26 4.88 3.71
C PHE A 157 5.39 6.28 3.10
N THR A 158 6.13 6.40 2.00
CA THR A 158 6.33 7.68 1.30
C THR A 158 5.05 8.19 0.63
N TRP A 159 4.15 7.29 0.21
CA TRP A 159 2.84 7.63 -0.37
C TRP A 159 1.95 8.42 0.60
N LYS A 160 2.14 8.23 1.92
CA LYS A 160 1.42 8.94 2.97
C LYS A 160 2.14 10.19 3.45
N ILE A 161 3.43 10.10 3.71
CA ILE A 161 4.17 11.22 4.30
C ILE A 161 4.46 12.34 3.28
N ALA A 162 4.72 12.02 2.01
CA ALA A 162 5.06 13.04 1.01
C ALA A 162 3.94 14.09 0.80
N PRO A 163 2.66 13.71 0.58
CA PRO A 163 1.58 14.70 0.46
C PRO A 163 1.31 15.45 1.77
N ALA A 164 1.46 14.80 2.93
CA ALA A 164 1.31 15.46 4.22
C ALA A 164 2.33 16.57 4.43
N LEU A 165 3.60 16.29 4.14
CA LEU A 165 4.71 17.26 4.20
C LEU A 165 4.53 18.38 3.16
N ALA A 166 4.20 18.03 1.91
CA ALA A 166 3.93 18.99 0.85
C ALA A 166 2.84 19.99 1.24
N ALA A 167 1.77 19.51 1.86
CA ALA A 167 0.66 20.33 2.35
C ALA A 167 1.03 21.21 3.56
N GLY A 168 2.24 21.09 4.12
CA GLY A 168 2.72 21.90 5.25
C GLY A 168 2.38 21.32 6.63
N ASN A 169 1.98 20.05 6.73
CA ASN A 169 1.78 19.39 8.01
C ASN A 169 3.10 18.82 8.56
N CYS A 170 3.13 18.61 9.88
CA CYS A 170 4.15 17.78 10.51
C CYS A 170 3.59 16.39 10.79
N VAL A 171 4.46 15.38 10.72
CA VAL A 171 4.03 13.99 10.70
C VAL A 171 4.59 13.19 11.87
N VAL A 172 3.74 12.41 12.51
CA VAL A 172 4.09 11.26 13.35
C VAL A 172 3.77 10.00 12.56
N ALA A 173 4.81 9.29 12.12
CA ALA A 173 4.68 8.15 11.22
C ALA A 173 5.08 6.85 11.91
N LYS A 174 4.31 5.77 11.67
CA LYS A 174 4.61 4.42 12.12
C LYS A 174 4.67 3.47 10.93
N PRO A 175 5.87 3.03 10.52
CA PRO A 175 5.99 1.90 9.58
C PRO A 175 5.56 0.60 10.26
N SER A 176 5.36 -0.46 9.47
CA SER A 176 5.15 -1.79 10.05
C SER A 176 6.36 -2.23 10.87
N GLU A 177 6.09 -2.88 11.99
CA GLU A 177 7.10 -3.51 12.84
C GLU A 177 7.84 -4.67 12.16
N VAL A 178 7.24 -5.24 11.12
CA VAL A 178 7.80 -6.39 10.37
C VAL A 178 8.82 -5.93 9.32
N THR A 179 8.68 -4.70 8.81
CA THR A 179 9.54 -4.18 7.73
C THR A 179 9.96 -2.73 8.02
N PRO A 180 10.75 -2.48 9.05
CA PRO A 180 11.06 -1.14 9.54
C PRO A 180 12.28 -0.48 8.89
N MET A 181 13.17 -1.25 8.23
CA MET A 181 14.52 -0.82 7.86
C MET A 181 14.53 0.36 6.90
N THR A 182 13.73 0.33 5.85
CA THR A 182 13.73 1.42 4.86
C THR A 182 13.16 2.72 5.41
N ALA A 183 12.20 2.65 6.33
CA ALA A 183 11.71 3.84 7.05
C ALA A 183 12.78 4.41 8.01
N TYR A 184 13.58 3.55 8.66
CA TYR A 184 14.71 3.97 9.47
C TYR A 184 15.77 4.69 8.63
N LEU A 185 16.18 4.09 7.49
CA LEU A 185 17.15 4.69 6.58
C LEU A 185 16.66 6.02 5.98
N LEU A 186 15.35 6.18 5.78
CA LEU A 186 14.76 7.42 5.29
C LEU A 186 15.03 8.61 6.23
N GLY A 187 15.17 8.38 7.54
CA GLY A 187 15.56 9.42 8.49
C GLY A 187 16.91 10.06 8.16
N GLU A 188 17.89 9.27 7.70
CA GLU A 188 19.20 9.78 7.26
C GLU A 188 19.05 10.66 6.01
N ILE A 189 18.26 10.19 5.05
CA ILE A 189 17.96 10.93 3.80
C ILE A 189 17.26 12.26 4.10
N CYS A 190 16.32 12.27 5.05
CA CYS A 190 15.63 13.51 5.45
C CYS A 190 16.58 14.53 6.07
N ASN A 191 17.53 14.10 6.90
CA ASN A 191 18.56 14.97 7.46
C ASN A 191 19.47 15.54 6.36
N GLU A 192 19.95 14.69 5.45
CA GLU A 192 20.80 15.11 4.32
C GLU A 192 20.08 16.06 3.37
N ALA A 193 18.78 15.89 3.16
CA ALA A 193 17.97 16.78 2.33
C ALA A 193 17.67 18.13 2.99
N GLY A 194 18.01 18.29 4.27
CA GLY A 194 17.74 19.50 5.03
C GLY A 194 16.28 19.66 5.46
N LEU A 195 15.55 18.56 5.66
CA LEU A 195 14.22 18.60 6.26
C LEU A 195 14.33 19.12 7.71
N PRO A 196 13.61 20.19 8.12
CA PRO A 196 13.75 20.74 9.44
C PRO A 196 13.40 19.73 10.56
N GLU A 197 14.12 19.83 11.67
CA GLU A 197 13.91 18.94 12.83
C GLU A 197 12.45 18.97 13.29
N GLY A 198 11.87 17.78 13.50
CA GLY A 198 10.51 17.62 14.00
C GLY A 198 9.42 17.64 12.91
N VAL A 199 9.71 18.02 11.68
CA VAL A 199 8.72 17.99 10.58
C VAL A 199 8.29 16.56 10.27
N LEU A 200 9.21 15.60 10.27
CA LEU A 200 8.93 14.16 10.24
C LEU A 200 9.45 13.51 11.50
N ASN A 201 8.62 12.68 12.14
CA ASN A 201 8.99 11.85 13.28
C ASN A 201 8.53 10.42 13.01
N ILE A 202 9.45 9.45 13.11
CA ILE A 202 9.19 8.03 12.86
C ILE A 202 9.31 7.27 14.17
N VAL A 203 8.22 6.63 14.58
CA VAL A 203 8.15 5.80 15.78
C VAL A 203 7.88 4.35 15.40
N HIS A 204 8.77 3.46 15.83
CA HIS A 204 8.64 2.02 15.61
C HIS A 204 7.91 1.35 16.77
N GLY A 205 7.27 0.23 16.53
CA GLY A 205 6.58 -0.56 17.54
C GLY A 205 5.34 -1.26 17.01
N LEU A 206 4.67 -2.01 17.89
CA LEU A 206 3.49 -2.78 17.54
C LEU A 206 2.30 -1.90 17.17
N GLY A 207 1.46 -2.39 16.27
CA GLY A 207 0.20 -1.72 15.91
C GLY A 207 -0.73 -1.52 17.11
N THR A 208 -0.76 -2.50 18.02
CA THR A 208 -1.61 -2.52 19.22
C THR A 208 -1.16 -1.59 20.36
N THR A 209 0.07 -1.12 20.33
CA THR A 209 0.63 -0.18 21.31
C THR A 209 0.96 1.17 20.68
N THR A 210 2.00 1.25 19.88
CA THR A 210 2.45 2.48 19.22
C THR A 210 1.43 3.00 18.23
N GLY A 211 0.84 2.11 17.38
CA GLY A 211 -0.23 2.47 16.47
C GLY A 211 -1.47 2.98 17.22
N GLN A 212 -1.88 2.28 18.28
CA GLN A 212 -3.01 2.67 19.12
C GLN A 212 -2.79 4.04 19.75
N ALA A 213 -1.59 4.32 20.28
CA ALA A 213 -1.28 5.61 20.86
C ALA A 213 -1.38 6.78 19.85
N ILE A 214 -1.03 6.55 18.57
CA ILE A 214 -1.19 7.55 17.50
C ILE A 214 -2.66 7.81 17.21
N ILE A 215 -3.50 6.78 17.06
CA ILE A 215 -4.91 6.95 16.71
C ILE A 215 -5.75 7.54 17.85
N GLU A 216 -5.37 7.28 19.11
CA GLU A 216 -6.01 7.82 20.30
C GLU A 216 -5.53 9.23 20.67
N HIS A 217 -4.41 9.69 20.14
CA HIS A 217 -3.84 10.97 20.53
C HIS A 217 -4.79 12.14 20.18
N PRO A 218 -5.28 12.95 21.15
CA PRO A 218 -6.37 13.90 20.93
C PRO A 218 -6.04 15.00 19.92
N ASP A 219 -4.77 15.33 19.79
CA ASP A 219 -4.30 16.45 18.95
C ASP A 219 -3.71 16.02 17.60
N ILE A 220 -3.64 14.73 17.31
CA ILE A 220 -3.38 14.22 15.95
C ILE A 220 -4.73 14.23 15.21
N LYS A 221 -4.92 15.17 14.29
CA LYS A 221 -6.24 15.50 13.71
C LYS A 221 -6.61 14.70 12.46
N ALA A 222 -5.65 14.06 11.82
CA ALA A 222 -5.88 13.23 10.64
C ALA A 222 -5.05 11.95 10.74
N ILE A 223 -5.62 10.83 10.28
CA ILE A 223 -4.95 9.53 10.19
C ILE A 223 -5.02 9.05 8.75
N SER A 224 -3.86 8.81 8.15
CA SER A 224 -3.72 8.07 6.90
C SER A 224 -3.18 6.68 7.21
N PHE A 225 -3.97 5.66 6.89
CA PHE A 225 -3.68 4.26 7.20
C PHE A 225 -3.80 3.38 5.95
N THR A 226 -2.86 2.45 5.78
CA THR A 226 -3.00 1.31 4.87
C THR A 226 -2.77 0.02 5.65
N GLY A 227 -3.66 -0.95 5.48
CA GLY A 227 -3.55 -2.25 6.15
C GLY A 227 -4.81 -3.10 6.08
N GLY A 228 -4.97 -4.03 7.02
CA GLY A 228 -6.11 -4.95 7.04
C GLY A 228 -7.44 -4.26 7.37
N THR A 229 -8.54 -4.74 6.77
CA THR A 229 -9.89 -4.20 6.92
C THR A 229 -10.37 -4.15 8.38
N ALA A 230 -10.04 -5.18 9.18
CA ALA A 230 -10.39 -5.19 10.60
C ALA A 230 -9.71 -4.06 11.39
N THR A 231 -8.44 -3.79 11.09
CA THR A 231 -7.69 -2.67 11.71
C THR A 231 -8.26 -1.33 11.25
N GLY A 232 -8.60 -1.17 9.96
CA GLY A 232 -9.24 0.04 9.46
C GLY A 232 -10.57 0.33 10.14
N ALA A 233 -11.41 -0.69 10.35
CA ALA A 233 -12.67 -0.58 11.08
C ALA A 233 -12.46 -0.20 12.56
N HIS A 234 -11.39 -0.73 13.20
CA HIS A 234 -11.01 -0.34 14.54
C HIS A 234 -10.57 1.13 14.60
N ILE A 235 -9.71 1.57 13.68
CA ILE A 235 -9.27 2.98 13.58
C ILE A 235 -10.47 3.91 13.42
N ALA A 236 -11.40 3.59 12.52
CA ALA A 236 -12.60 4.39 12.31
C ALA A 236 -13.44 4.54 13.59
N ARG A 237 -13.60 3.45 14.34
CA ARG A 237 -14.34 3.45 15.62
C ARG A 237 -13.67 4.33 16.67
N VAL A 238 -12.36 4.28 16.78
CA VAL A 238 -11.60 5.09 17.75
C VAL A 238 -11.57 6.57 17.35
N ALA A 239 -11.38 6.84 16.06
CA ALA A 239 -11.17 8.20 15.55
C ALA A 239 -12.47 9.03 15.43
N ALA A 240 -13.61 8.38 15.16
CA ALA A 240 -14.89 9.05 14.89
C ALA A 240 -15.35 9.98 16.03
N PRO A 241 -15.31 9.58 17.32
CA PRO A 241 -15.70 10.47 18.42
C PRO A 241 -14.79 11.69 18.60
N MET A 242 -13.57 11.66 18.03
CA MET A 242 -12.59 12.75 18.06
C MET A 242 -12.64 13.61 16.79
N PHE A 243 -13.58 13.35 15.87
CA PHE A 243 -13.73 14.07 14.60
C PHE A 243 -12.48 14.12 13.74
N LYS A 244 -11.64 13.08 13.80
CA LYS A 244 -10.41 12.98 12.98
C LYS A 244 -10.75 12.73 11.53
N LYS A 245 -10.01 13.36 10.62
CA LYS A 245 -10.06 13.00 9.19
C LYS A 245 -9.42 11.63 9.00
N LEU A 246 -10.03 10.79 8.17
CA LEU A 246 -9.56 9.45 7.88
C LEU A 246 -9.36 9.24 6.38
N SER A 247 -8.19 8.73 6.01
CA SER A 247 -7.92 8.08 4.73
C SER A 247 -7.49 6.66 5.03
N LEU A 248 -8.34 5.70 4.66
CA LEU A 248 -8.16 4.29 4.96
C LEU A 248 -8.06 3.52 3.64
N GLU A 249 -6.90 2.93 3.39
CA GLU A 249 -6.66 2.01 2.28
C GLU A 249 -6.56 0.59 2.84
N LEU A 250 -7.52 -0.26 2.46
CA LEU A 250 -7.73 -1.54 3.10
C LEU A 250 -7.59 -2.70 2.12
N GLY A 251 -7.97 -3.89 2.55
CA GLY A 251 -7.86 -5.11 1.77
C GLY A 251 -8.68 -5.11 0.49
N GLY A 252 -8.37 -6.05 -0.40
CA GLY A 252 -9.06 -6.29 -1.66
C GLY A 252 -9.23 -7.77 -1.96
N LYS A 253 -10.19 -8.09 -2.80
CA LYS A 253 -10.38 -9.42 -3.42
C LYS A 253 -10.74 -9.21 -4.89
N ASN A 254 -9.75 -8.73 -5.62
CA ASN A 254 -9.96 -8.09 -6.91
C ASN A 254 -10.27 -9.10 -8.00
N PRO A 255 -11.31 -8.85 -8.82
CA PRO A 255 -11.58 -9.65 -10.01
C PRO A 255 -10.59 -9.31 -11.13
N ASN A 256 -10.11 -10.35 -11.81
CA ASN A 256 -9.42 -10.29 -13.11
C ASN A 256 -10.33 -10.99 -14.13
N ILE A 257 -10.99 -10.23 -14.98
CA ILE A 257 -12.07 -10.66 -15.87
C ILE A 257 -11.51 -10.77 -17.30
N ILE A 258 -11.59 -11.96 -17.88
CA ILE A 258 -10.95 -12.30 -19.15
C ILE A 258 -12.00 -12.74 -20.16
N PHE A 259 -12.24 -11.90 -21.19
CA PHE A 259 -13.09 -12.24 -22.33
C PHE A 259 -12.26 -12.82 -23.46
N ALA A 260 -12.90 -13.64 -24.30
CA ALA A 260 -12.24 -14.35 -25.41
C ALA A 260 -11.67 -13.44 -26.51
N ASP A 261 -12.15 -12.22 -26.61
CA ASP A 261 -11.75 -11.23 -27.63
C ASP A 261 -10.51 -10.39 -27.23
N CYS A 262 -9.83 -10.70 -26.12
CA CYS A 262 -8.64 -9.98 -25.68
C CYS A 262 -7.36 -10.38 -26.46
N ASP A 263 -6.30 -9.57 -26.31
CA ASP A 263 -4.95 -10.00 -26.65
C ASP A 263 -4.52 -11.09 -25.65
N TYR A 264 -4.55 -12.35 -26.11
CA TYR A 264 -4.40 -13.51 -25.27
C TYR A 264 -3.02 -13.61 -24.61
N GLU A 265 -1.93 -13.34 -25.34
CA GLU A 265 -0.58 -13.48 -24.82
C GLU A 265 -0.22 -12.38 -23.82
N ASP A 266 -0.57 -11.14 -24.10
CA ASP A 266 -0.37 -10.03 -23.17
C ASP A 266 -1.21 -10.21 -21.91
N MET A 267 -2.48 -10.61 -22.06
CA MET A 267 -3.38 -10.93 -20.96
C MET A 267 -2.80 -12.05 -20.07
N LEU A 268 -2.33 -13.14 -20.67
CA LEU A 268 -1.81 -14.31 -19.94
C LEU A 268 -0.56 -13.93 -19.13
N ASN A 269 0.42 -13.27 -19.75
CA ASN A 269 1.64 -12.81 -19.10
C ASN A 269 1.35 -11.82 -17.96
N THR A 270 0.46 -10.86 -18.21
CA THR A 270 0.07 -9.86 -17.20
C THR A 270 -0.75 -10.49 -16.08
N THR A 271 -1.60 -11.49 -16.36
CA THR A 271 -2.35 -12.24 -15.33
C THR A 271 -1.41 -12.99 -14.39
N VAL A 272 -0.37 -13.67 -14.90
CA VAL A 272 0.66 -14.29 -14.06
C VAL A 272 1.33 -13.25 -13.15
N ARG A 273 1.76 -12.12 -13.71
CA ARG A 273 2.37 -11.03 -12.94
C ARG A 273 1.41 -10.45 -11.90
N SER A 274 0.16 -10.18 -12.25
CA SER A 274 -0.84 -9.62 -11.33
C SER A 274 -1.23 -10.56 -10.21
N SER A 275 -1.08 -11.86 -10.41
CA SER A 275 -1.38 -12.89 -9.43
C SER A 275 -0.26 -13.07 -8.41
N PHE A 276 1.01 -13.00 -8.84
CA PHE A 276 2.13 -13.50 -8.06
C PHE A 276 3.26 -12.48 -7.79
N ALA A 277 3.20 -11.27 -8.38
CA ALA A 277 4.17 -10.22 -8.05
C ALA A 277 4.20 -9.97 -6.54
N ASN A 278 5.41 -9.75 -5.99
CA ASN A 278 5.61 -9.58 -4.54
C ASN A 278 5.01 -10.75 -3.72
N GLN A 279 5.13 -11.98 -4.21
CA GLN A 279 4.58 -13.20 -3.57
C GLN A 279 3.05 -13.14 -3.38
N GLY A 280 2.31 -12.44 -4.25
CA GLY A 280 0.87 -12.20 -4.10
C GLY A 280 0.50 -11.25 -2.94
N GLN A 281 1.48 -10.60 -2.33
CA GLN A 281 1.31 -9.72 -1.17
C GLN A 281 1.08 -8.26 -1.59
N ILE A 282 0.20 -8.04 -2.58
CA ILE A 282 -0.22 -6.70 -3.02
C ILE A 282 -1.74 -6.62 -2.95
N CYS A 283 -2.27 -5.57 -2.32
CA CYS A 283 -3.71 -5.35 -2.22
C CYS A 283 -4.44 -5.28 -3.57
N LEU A 284 -3.69 -5.00 -4.65
CA LEU A 284 -4.18 -4.89 -6.03
C LEU A 284 -4.03 -6.18 -6.85
N CYS A 285 -3.53 -7.28 -6.28
CA CYS A 285 -3.42 -8.54 -7.00
C CYS A 285 -4.78 -9.00 -7.55
N GLY A 286 -4.79 -9.48 -8.80
CA GLY A 286 -5.95 -10.10 -9.42
C GLY A 286 -6.16 -11.52 -8.86
N SER A 287 -6.66 -11.60 -7.64
CA SER A 287 -6.71 -12.85 -6.86
C SER A 287 -7.90 -13.75 -7.17
N ARG A 288 -8.92 -13.24 -7.90
CA ARG A 288 -10.05 -13.98 -8.46
C ARG A 288 -10.02 -13.85 -9.98
N ILE A 289 -9.74 -14.93 -10.67
CA ILE A 289 -9.64 -14.93 -12.14
C ILE A 289 -10.92 -15.54 -12.71
N PHE A 290 -11.69 -14.73 -13.41
CA PHE A 290 -12.91 -15.10 -14.12
C PHE A 290 -12.62 -15.15 -15.61
N VAL A 291 -12.85 -16.32 -16.25
CA VAL A 291 -12.52 -16.54 -17.66
C VAL A 291 -13.77 -16.92 -18.44
N GLU A 292 -13.98 -16.30 -19.60
CA GLU A 292 -15.08 -16.67 -20.47
C GLU A 292 -15.02 -18.17 -20.84
N ALA A 293 -16.16 -18.86 -20.71
CA ALA A 293 -16.23 -20.33 -20.83
C ALA A 293 -15.66 -20.85 -22.14
N SER A 294 -15.74 -20.08 -23.24
CA SER A 294 -15.24 -20.46 -24.56
C SER A 294 -13.73 -20.67 -24.63
N ILE A 295 -12.95 -20.01 -23.76
CA ILE A 295 -11.50 -20.11 -23.71
C ILE A 295 -10.97 -20.71 -22.39
N TYR A 296 -11.86 -21.11 -21.47
CA TYR A 296 -11.51 -21.51 -20.11
C TYR A 296 -10.50 -22.65 -20.04
N ASP A 297 -10.75 -23.75 -20.78
CA ASP A 297 -9.85 -24.94 -20.71
C ASP A 297 -8.46 -24.64 -21.28
N LYS A 298 -8.40 -23.85 -22.37
CA LYS A 298 -7.12 -23.38 -22.92
C LYS A 298 -6.39 -22.51 -21.91
N PHE A 299 -7.08 -21.51 -21.36
CA PHE A 299 -6.50 -20.62 -20.36
C PHE A 299 -5.98 -21.37 -19.13
N LYS A 300 -6.80 -22.27 -18.57
CA LYS A 300 -6.44 -23.07 -17.41
C LYS A 300 -5.13 -23.84 -17.63
N LYS A 301 -4.99 -24.48 -18.78
CA LYS A 301 -3.76 -25.22 -19.15
C LYS A 301 -2.56 -24.29 -19.24
N ASP A 302 -2.67 -23.24 -20.06
CA ASP A 302 -1.56 -22.33 -20.36
C ASP A 302 -1.13 -21.51 -19.11
N PHE A 303 -2.09 -21.10 -18.29
CA PHE A 303 -1.84 -20.36 -17.04
C PHE A 303 -1.10 -21.24 -16.02
N VAL A 304 -1.57 -22.47 -15.80
CA VAL A 304 -0.91 -23.42 -14.88
C VAL A 304 0.51 -23.74 -15.34
N GLU A 305 0.75 -23.88 -16.64
CA GLU A 305 2.08 -24.12 -17.20
C GLU A 305 3.02 -22.93 -16.90
N LYS A 306 2.58 -21.69 -17.16
CA LYS A 306 3.37 -20.48 -16.84
C LYS A 306 3.61 -20.32 -15.34
N VAL A 307 2.64 -20.64 -14.49
CA VAL A 307 2.78 -20.55 -13.03
C VAL A 307 3.80 -21.57 -12.51
N LYS A 308 3.80 -22.79 -13.03
CA LYS A 308 4.80 -23.84 -12.68
C LYS A 308 6.23 -23.45 -13.09
N ALA A 309 6.38 -22.58 -14.08
CA ALA A 309 7.69 -22.09 -14.53
C ALA A 309 8.27 -21.00 -13.63
N LEU A 310 7.49 -20.44 -12.70
CA LEU A 310 7.98 -19.41 -11.77
C LEU A 310 8.97 -20.03 -10.77
N LYS A 311 10.19 -19.48 -10.73
CA LYS A 311 11.21 -19.92 -9.79
C LYS A 311 10.97 -19.34 -8.40
N VAL A 312 10.74 -20.22 -7.42
CA VAL A 312 10.81 -19.87 -6.00
C VAL A 312 12.26 -19.97 -5.55
N GLY A 313 12.81 -18.93 -4.96
CA GLY A 313 14.24 -18.93 -4.62
C GLY A 313 14.63 -17.82 -3.64
N HIS A 314 15.93 -17.78 -3.30
CA HIS A 314 16.46 -16.75 -2.42
C HIS A 314 16.36 -15.36 -3.12
N PRO A 315 15.93 -14.29 -2.42
CA PRO A 315 15.69 -12.98 -2.99
C PRO A 315 16.90 -12.33 -3.71
N SER A 316 18.13 -12.71 -3.36
CA SER A 316 19.33 -12.19 -4.00
C SER A 316 19.68 -12.84 -5.34
N GLU A 317 19.05 -13.97 -5.68
CA GLU A 317 19.28 -14.63 -6.98
C GLU A 317 18.56 -13.85 -8.08
N ALA A 318 19.27 -13.60 -9.18
CA ALA A 318 18.78 -12.72 -10.25
C ALA A 318 17.55 -13.29 -11.00
N ASP A 319 17.41 -14.60 -11.03
CA ASP A 319 16.32 -15.32 -11.70
C ASP A 319 15.17 -15.74 -10.76
N THR A 320 15.22 -15.34 -9.49
CA THR A 320 14.13 -15.57 -8.55
C THR A 320 12.92 -14.72 -8.93
N ASN A 321 11.76 -15.39 -9.15
CA ASN A 321 10.47 -14.74 -9.40
C ASN A 321 9.68 -14.55 -8.11
N ILE A 322 9.73 -15.53 -7.22
CA ILE A 322 8.97 -15.58 -5.96
C ILE A 322 9.97 -15.76 -4.82
N GLY A 323 10.02 -14.77 -3.94
CA GLY A 323 10.82 -14.79 -2.71
C GLY A 323 10.06 -15.40 -1.53
N ALA A 324 10.56 -15.12 -0.31
CA ALA A 324 9.92 -15.56 0.91
C ALA A 324 8.67 -14.73 1.24
N LEU A 325 7.67 -15.32 1.88
CA LEU A 325 6.57 -14.60 2.51
C LEU A 325 7.11 -13.82 3.72
N VAL A 326 6.49 -12.69 4.03
CA VAL A 326 7.01 -11.70 4.98
C VAL A 326 7.27 -12.24 6.40
N SER A 327 6.57 -13.27 6.84
CA SER A 327 6.73 -13.85 8.17
C SER A 327 6.19 -15.27 8.26
N LYS A 328 6.65 -16.01 9.28
CA LYS A 328 6.16 -17.36 9.58
C LYS A 328 4.65 -17.39 9.84
N SER A 329 4.15 -16.44 10.62
CA SER A 329 2.71 -16.35 10.91
C SER A 329 1.88 -16.11 9.65
N HIS A 330 2.42 -15.34 8.70
CA HIS A 330 1.76 -15.10 7.42
C HIS A 330 1.80 -16.33 6.51
N LEU A 331 2.92 -17.07 6.47
CA LEU A 331 3.01 -18.36 5.78
C LEU A 331 1.94 -19.33 6.29
N GLU A 332 1.80 -19.49 7.61
CA GLU A 332 0.81 -20.39 8.20
C GLU A 332 -0.63 -19.93 7.88
N LYS A 333 -0.90 -18.63 7.87
CA LYS A 333 -2.19 -18.10 7.42
C LYS A 333 -2.50 -18.51 5.97
N VAL A 334 -1.55 -18.34 5.04
CA VAL A 334 -1.76 -18.67 3.63
C VAL A 334 -1.98 -20.18 3.44
N LYS A 335 -1.22 -21.03 4.12
CA LYS A 335 -1.41 -22.48 4.14
C LYS A 335 -2.78 -22.88 4.65
N ALA A 336 -3.27 -22.23 5.70
CA ALA A 336 -4.61 -22.49 6.22
C ALA A 336 -5.69 -22.24 5.16
N TYR A 337 -5.57 -21.18 4.35
CA TYR A 337 -6.50 -20.94 3.24
C TYR A 337 -6.43 -21.98 2.13
N ILE A 338 -5.25 -22.52 1.82
CA ILE A 338 -5.13 -23.63 0.87
C ILE A 338 -5.87 -24.87 1.39
N ASN A 339 -5.80 -25.15 2.68
CA ASN A 339 -6.54 -26.25 3.30
C ASN A 339 -8.06 -26.00 3.28
N ILE A 340 -8.51 -24.80 3.63
CA ILE A 340 -9.92 -24.39 3.50
C ILE A 340 -10.43 -24.61 2.08
N ALA A 341 -9.64 -24.28 1.05
CA ALA A 341 -10.04 -24.50 -0.33
C ALA A 341 -10.30 -26.00 -0.61
N LYS A 342 -9.44 -26.89 -0.10
CA LYS A 342 -9.60 -28.34 -0.27
C LYS A 342 -10.85 -28.86 0.47
N GLU A 343 -11.11 -28.36 1.67
CA GLU A 343 -12.31 -28.69 2.47
C GLU A 343 -13.61 -28.23 1.75
N GLU A 344 -13.56 -27.10 1.08
CA GLU A 344 -14.66 -26.55 0.26
C GLU A 344 -14.72 -27.14 -1.17
N LYS A 345 -14.02 -28.27 -1.43
CA LYS A 345 -14.00 -28.99 -2.71
C LYS A 345 -13.33 -28.19 -3.85
N GLY A 346 -12.49 -27.22 -3.55
CA GLY A 346 -11.60 -26.59 -4.52
C GLY A 346 -10.51 -27.56 -4.97
N THR A 347 -10.15 -27.51 -6.25
CA THR A 347 -9.09 -28.32 -6.84
C THR A 347 -7.80 -27.51 -6.95
N VAL A 348 -6.75 -27.91 -6.25
CA VAL A 348 -5.42 -27.31 -6.41
C VAL A 348 -4.82 -27.82 -7.71
N LEU A 349 -4.68 -26.95 -8.70
CA LEU A 349 -4.17 -27.27 -10.04
C LEU A 349 -2.63 -27.28 -10.09
N CYS A 350 -1.99 -26.46 -9.28
CA CYS A 350 -0.54 -26.46 -9.05
C CYS A 350 -0.20 -25.74 -7.75
N GLY A 351 0.99 -25.99 -7.22
CA GLY A 351 1.51 -25.38 -6.01
C GLY A 351 0.91 -25.96 -4.74
N GLY A 352 0.92 -25.13 -3.69
CA GLY A 352 0.33 -25.48 -2.40
C GLY A 352 1.29 -26.06 -1.38
N ASN A 353 2.56 -26.24 -1.73
CA ASN A 353 3.57 -26.81 -0.86
C ASN A 353 4.57 -25.76 -0.38
N GLU A 354 5.10 -25.93 0.82
CA GLU A 354 6.29 -25.22 1.25
C GLU A 354 7.50 -25.62 0.43
N VAL A 355 8.40 -24.67 0.19
CA VAL A 355 9.64 -24.91 -0.56
C VAL A 355 10.81 -24.74 0.40
N THR A 356 11.71 -25.70 0.42
CA THR A 356 12.96 -25.62 1.16
C THR A 356 14.07 -25.15 0.23
N ILE A 357 14.68 -24.00 0.51
CA ILE A 357 15.82 -23.48 -0.24
C ILE A 357 17.10 -23.91 0.45
N LYS A 358 17.99 -24.57 -0.30
CA LYS A 358 19.27 -25.06 0.25
C LYS A 358 20.11 -23.92 0.83
N GLY A 359 20.48 -24.05 2.10
CA GLY A 359 21.22 -23.02 2.86
C GLY A 359 20.32 -21.98 3.51
N PHE A 360 18.99 -22.06 3.31
CA PHE A 360 17.99 -21.15 3.87
C PHE A 360 16.75 -21.95 4.31
N GLU A 361 16.97 -23.07 4.99
CA GLU A 361 15.94 -24.07 5.32
C GLU A 361 14.85 -23.56 6.25
N ASN A 362 15.12 -22.49 7.00
CA ASN A 362 14.16 -21.84 7.91
C ASN A 362 13.38 -20.68 7.25
N GLY A 363 13.63 -20.37 5.98
CA GLY A 363 12.94 -19.34 5.23
C GLY A 363 11.48 -19.67 4.94
N TYR A 364 10.66 -18.65 4.71
CA TYR A 364 9.19 -18.76 4.62
C TYR A 364 8.74 -18.85 3.16
N TYR A 365 9.10 -19.91 2.45
CA TYR A 365 8.83 -20.07 1.01
C TYR A 365 7.62 -20.94 0.74
N LEU A 366 6.78 -20.50 -0.21
CA LEU A 366 5.58 -21.22 -0.64
C LEU A 366 5.47 -21.20 -2.17
N GLU A 367 5.10 -22.31 -2.76
CA GLU A 367 4.83 -22.39 -4.19
C GLU A 367 3.66 -21.49 -4.60
N PRO A 368 3.74 -20.81 -5.76
CA PRO A 368 2.60 -20.13 -6.34
C PRO A 368 1.49 -21.15 -6.65
N THR A 369 0.28 -20.83 -6.17
CA THR A 369 -0.83 -21.79 -6.07
C THR A 369 -2.03 -21.32 -6.88
N VAL A 370 -2.53 -22.20 -7.74
CA VAL A 370 -3.75 -21.97 -8.53
C VAL A 370 -4.82 -22.97 -8.07
N ILE A 371 -6.00 -22.43 -7.71
CA ILE A 371 -7.13 -23.22 -7.21
C ILE A 371 -8.33 -23.01 -8.13
N GLU A 372 -8.82 -24.09 -8.72
CA GLU A 372 -10.12 -24.09 -9.39
C GLU A 372 -11.21 -24.24 -8.33
N VAL A 373 -12.10 -23.27 -8.23
CA VAL A 373 -13.16 -23.27 -7.22
C VAL A 373 -14.48 -23.76 -7.80
N PRO A 374 -15.31 -24.49 -7.02
CA PRO A 374 -16.55 -25.07 -7.51
C PRO A 374 -17.68 -24.02 -7.67
N ASN A 375 -17.58 -22.91 -6.96
CA ASN A 375 -18.54 -21.80 -7.01
C ASN A 375 -17.94 -20.52 -6.44
N ASP A 376 -18.65 -19.42 -6.61
CA ASP A 376 -18.23 -18.08 -6.20
C ASP A 376 -18.31 -17.84 -4.67
N ASP A 377 -19.06 -18.65 -3.93
CA ASP A 377 -19.28 -18.46 -2.48
C ASP A 377 -18.19 -19.08 -1.59
N CYS A 378 -17.24 -19.81 -2.16
CA CYS A 378 -16.12 -20.38 -1.40
C CYS A 378 -15.35 -19.28 -0.67
N ARG A 379 -14.96 -19.55 0.59
CA ARG A 379 -14.20 -18.58 1.42
C ARG A 379 -12.93 -18.09 0.73
N VAL A 380 -12.22 -18.99 0.05
CA VAL A 380 -11.01 -18.65 -0.71
C VAL A 380 -11.28 -17.70 -1.89
N ASN A 381 -12.54 -17.59 -2.34
CA ASN A 381 -12.97 -16.64 -3.36
C ASN A 381 -13.55 -15.35 -2.77
N GLN A 382 -13.99 -15.37 -1.51
CA GLN A 382 -14.61 -14.24 -0.82
C GLN A 382 -13.65 -13.49 0.11
N GLU A 383 -12.67 -14.17 0.70
CA GLU A 383 -11.76 -13.63 1.71
C GLU A 383 -10.38 -13.30 1.14
N GLU A 384 -9.72 -12.28 1.66
CA GLU A 384 -8.38 -11.87 1.26
C GLU A 384 -7.31 -12.78 1.88
N ILE A 385 -6.65 -13.58 1.04
CA ILE A 385 -5.56 -14.49 1.44
C ILE A 385 -4.25 -13.70 1.64
N PHE A 386 -3.94 -12.81 0.70
CA PHE A 386 -2.76 -11.94 0.69
C PHE A 386 -1.45 -12.70 0.54
N GLY A 387 -1.41 -13.68 -0.35
CA GLY A 387 -0.26 -14.57 -0.60
C GLY A 387 -0.30 -15.09 -2.03
N PRO A 388 0.63 -15.96 -2.43
CA PRO A 388 0.76 -16.46 -3.79
C PRO A 388 -0.32 -17.50 -4.12
N VAL A 389 -1.59 -17.17 -3.90
CA VAL A 389 -2.74 -18.06 -4.09
C VAL A 389 -3.83 -17.30 -4.85
N VAL A 390 -4.26 -17.85 -5.97
CA VAL A 390 -5.34 -17.31 -6.78
C VAL A 390 -6.40 -18.38 -7.05
N THR A 391 -7.65 -17.90 -7.27
CA THR A 391 -8.75 -18.75 -7.69
C THR A 391 -9.05 -18.54 -9.16
N ILE A 392 -9.47 -19.60 -9.86
CA ILE A 392 -9.95 -19.52 -11.25
C ILE A 392 -11.32 -20.17 -11.36
N MET A 393 -12.20 -19.59 -12.18
CA MET A 393 -13.49 -20.18 -12.54
C MET A 393 -14.03 -19.60 -13.85
N PRO A 394 -14.87 -20.36 -14.60
CA PRO A 394 -15.50 -19.86 -15.82
C PRO A 394 -16.70 -18.97 -15.54
N PHE A 395 -17.02 -18.10 -16.51
CA PHE A 395 -18.30 -17.40 -16.60
C PHE A 395 -18.91 -17.54 -17.99
N LYS A 396 -20.25 -17.29 -18.12
CA LYS A 396 -20.98 -17.52 -19.36
C LYS A 396 -21.41 -16.24 -20.08
N SER A 397 -21.64 -15.15 -19.35
CA SER A 397 -22.11 -13.88 -19.91
C SER A 397 -21.53 -12.68 -19.18
N GLU A 398 -21.67 -11.48 -19.75
CA GLU A 398 -21.28 -10.22 -19.11
C GLU A 398 -22.03 -9.99 -17.80
N ASP A 399 -23.33 -10.31 -17.76
CA ASP A 399 -24.16 -10.14 -16.56
C ASP A 399 -23.71 -11.09 -15.44
N ASP A 400 -23.43 -12.36 -15.78
CA ASP A 400 -22.94 -13.38 -14.86
C ASP A 400 -21.62 -12.93 -14.19
N VAL A 401 -20.63 -12.53 -14.98
CA VAL A 401 -19.33 -12.13 -14.43
C VAL A 401 -19.40 -10.82 -13.65
N LEU A 402 -20.28 -9.90 -14.03
CA LEU A 402 -20.48 -8.64 -13.31
C LEU A 402 -21.07 -8.89 -11.93
N GLU A 403 -22.07 -9.77 -11.81
CA GLU A 403 -22.63 -10.20 -10.54
C GLU A 403 -21.55 -10.82 -9.65
N MET A 404 -20.82 -11.82 -10.16
CA MET A 404 -19.73 -12.48 -9.46
C MET A 404 -18.63 -11.50 -9.02
N ALA A 405 -18.23 -10.57 -9.88
CA ALA A 405 -17.20 -9.58 -9.58
C ALA A 405 -17.60 -8.66 -8.41
N ASN A 406 -18.86 -8.23 -8.39
CA ASN A 406 -19.40 -7.28 -7.41
C ASN A 406 -19.85 -7.91 -6.09
N LYS A 407 -20.00 -9.24 -6.01
CA LYS A 407 -20.59 -9.96 -4.88
C LYS A 407 -19.78 -9.86 -3.58
N VAL A 408 -18.47 -9.68 -3.64
CA VAL A 408 -17.61 -9.59 -2.45
C VAL A 408 -17.78 -8.26 -1.71
N LYS A 409 -17.47 -8.27 -0.41
CA LYS A 409 -17.50 -7.06 0.42
C LYS A 409 -16.44 -6.01 0.04
N TYR A 410 -15.46 -6.38 -0.75
CA TYR A 410 -14.37 -5.53 -1.20
C TYR A 410 -14.68 -4.80 -2.51
N GLY A 411 -13.94 -3.73 -2.77
CA GLY A 411 -14.05 -2.95 -4.01
C GLY A 411 -12.81 -2.06 -4.20
N LEU A 412 -11.60 -2.66 -4.17
CA LEU A 412 -10.37 -1.88 -4.34
C LEU A 412 -10.05 -1.68 -5.82
N SER A 413 -9.83 -2.76 -6.55
CA SER A 413 -9.57 -2.70 -7.99
C SER A 413 -10.24 -3.83 -8.75
N ALA A 414 -10.32 -3.66 -10.07
CA ALA A 414 -10.71 -4.68 -11.03
C ALA A 414 -9.82 -4.61 -12.27
N THR A 415 -9.56 -5.74 -12.89
CA THR A 415 -8.86 -5.82 -14.19
C THR A 415 -9.80 -6.45 -15.20
N LEU A 416 -9.88 -5.89 -16.39
CA LEU A 416 -10.75 -6.30 -17.49
C LEU A 416 -9.92 -6.49 -18.76
N TRP A 417 -10.09 -7.64 -19.42
CA TRP A 417 -9.44 -7.97 -20.68
C TRP A 417 -10.46 -8.15 -21.79
N THR A 418 -10.51 -7.23 -22.73
CA THR A 418 -11.43 -7.23 -23.90
C THR A 418 -11.01 -6.21 -24.93
N ASN A 419 -11.28 -6.49 -26.20
CA ASN A 419 -11.14 -5.54 -27.32
C ASN A 419 -12.46 -4.83 -27.69
N SER A 420 -13.55 -5.13 -26.97
CA SER A 420 -14.86 -4.48 -27.19
C SER A 420 -14.96 -3.17 -26.42
N LEU A 421 -14.99 -2.04 -27.14
CA LEU A 421 -15.19 -0.72 -26.54
C LEU A 421 -16.55 -0.64 -25.79
N LYS A 422 -17.61 -1.21 -26.34
CA LYS A 422 -18.95 -1.23 -25.71
C LYS A 422 -18.90 -1.95 -24.36
N ARG A 423 -18.24 -3.10 -24.31
CA ARG A 423 -18.05 -3.87 -23.07
C ARG A 423 -17.19 -3.10 -22.07
N THR A 424 -16.09 -2.50 -22.53
CA THR A 424 -15.23 -1.67 -21.70
C THR A 424 -16.02 -0.56 -21.00
N MET A 425 -16.83 0.19 -21.74
CA MET A 425 -17.63 1.28 -21.18
C MET A 425 -18.67 0.78 -20.17
N ARG A 426 -19.38 -0.31 -20.48
CA ARG A 426 -20.35 -0.92 -19.57
C ARG A 426 -19.70 -1.41 -18.28
N MET A 427 -18.69 -2.28 -18.41
CA MET A 427 -18.04 -2.90 -17.24
C MET A 427 -17.33 -1.87 -16.35
N SER A 428 -16.70 -0.85 -16.95
CA SER A 428 -16.05 0.21 -16.17
C SER A 428 -17.05 1.03 -15.33
N ASN A 429 -18.29 1.19 -15.79
CA ASN A 429 -19.33 1.90 -15.05
C ASN A 429 -20.00 1.03 -13.97
N GLU A 430 -20.15 -0.28 -14.21
CA GLU A 430 -20.95 -1.15 -13.35
C GLU A 430 -20.11 -1.95 -12.33
N LEU A 431 -18.79 -2.07 -12.53
CA LEU A 431 -17.88 -2.67 -11.55
C LEU A 431 -17.74 -1.79 -10.30
N GLN A 432 -18.03 -2.37 -9.13
CA GLN A 432 -17.96 -1.71 -7.84
C GLN A 432 -16.52 -1.74 -7.28
N ALA A 433 -15.62 -1.05 -7.98
CA ALA A 433 -14.21 -0.92 -7.61
C ALA A 433 -13.77 0.55 -7.71
N GLY A 434 -12.83 0.94 -6.88
CA GLY A 434 -12.27 2.29 -6.93
C GLY A 434 -11.31 2.50 -8.11
N ILE A 435 -10.78 1.41 -8.67
CA ILE A 435 -9.86 1.41 -9.80
C ILE A 435 -10.28 0.32 -10.78
N VAL A 436 -10.38 0.65 -12.06
CA VAL A 436 -10.59 -0.33 -13.13
C VAL A 436 -9.47 -0.19 -14.15
N TRP A 437 -8.76 -1.27 -14.39
CA TRP A 437 -7.78 -1.37 -15.47
C TRP A 437 -8.36 -2.17 -16.64
N VAL A 438 -8.17 -1.69 -17.82
CA VAL A 438 -8.58 -2.39 -19.06
C VAL A 438 -7.32 -2.70 -19.88
N ASN A 439 -7.14 -3.96 -20.23
CA ASN A 439 -5.98 -4.49 -20.97
C ASN A 439 -4.62 -4.12 -20.37
N THR A 440 -4.55 -3.99 -19.05
CA THR A 440 -3.33 -3.73 -18.30
C THR A 440 -3.54 -4.00 -16.82
N TRP A 441 -2.44 -4.04 -16.04
CA TRP A 441 -2.46 -4.11 -14.59
C TRP A 441 -1.34 -3.25 -14.01
N MET A 442 -1.64 -2.51 -12.93
CA MET A 442 -0.69 -1.64 -12.21
C MET A 442 -0.11 -0.48 -13.05
N MET A 443 -0.67 -0.18 -14.21
CA MET A 443 -0.35 1.07 -14.89
C MET A 443 -0.99 2.22 -14.11
N ARG A 444 -0.15 3.04 -13.47
CA ARG A 444 -0.60 4.07 -12.54
C ARG A 444 -0.03 5.43 -12.91
N ASP A 445 -0.90 6.42 -12.92
CA ASP A 445 -0.53 7.83 -12.96
C ASP A 445 -0.71 8.42 -11.55
N LEU A 446 0.32 9.08 -11.03
CA LEU A 446 0.30 9.69 -9.69
C LEU A 446 -0.75 10.81 -9.54
N ARG A 447 -1.20 11.37 -10.64
CA ARG A 447 -2.23 12.42 -10.69
C ARG A 447 -3.63 11.90 -10.45
N THR A 448 -3.87 10.60 -10.67
CA THR A 448 -5.20 10.01 -10.54
C THR A 448 -5.57 9.73 -9.09
N PRO A 449 -6.85 9.87 -8.70
CA PRO A 449 -7.31 9.43 -7.39
C PRO A 449 -7.10 7.92 -7.24
N PHE A 450 -6.74 7.52 -6.03
CA PHE A 450 -6.53 6.13 -5.66
C PHE A 450 -7.29 5.82 -4.37
N GLY A 451 -7.99 4.69 -4.34
CA GLY A 451 -8.67 4.22 -3.13
C GLY A 451 -9.84 3.30 -3.45
N GLY A 452 -10.18 2.46 -2.47
CA GLY A 452 -11.26 1.49 -2.58
C GLY A 452 -12.64 2.07 -2.26
N VAL A 453 -13.66 1.31 -2.65
CA VAL A 453 -15.05 1.47 -2.20
C VAL A 453 -15.45 0.29 -1.30
N LYS A 454 -16.65 0.28 -0.73
CA LYS A 454 -17.13 -0.78 0.16
C LYS A 454 -16.17 -0.98 1.35
N ALA A 455 -15.82 -2.22 1.68
CA ALA A 455 -14.91 -2.54 2.78
C ALA A 455 -13.40 -2.37 2.43
N SER A 456 -13.10 -1.89 1.23
CA SER A 456 -11.71 -1.63 0.80
C SER A 456 -11.19 -0.24 1.15
N GLY A 457 -12.03 0.66 1.65
CA GLY A 457 -11.49 1.93 2.15
C GLY A 457 -12.46 3.10 2.21
N VAL A 458 -11.94 4.19 2.72
CA VAL A 458 -12.60 5.50 2.84
C VAL A 458 -11.60 6.59 2.47
N GLY A 459 -12.04 7.59 1.72
CA GLY A 459 -11.18 8.64 1.20
C GLY A 459 -10.50 8.26 -0.11
N ARG A 460 -9.65 9.15 -0.58
CA ARG A 460 -8.81 8.93 -1.78
C ARG A 460 -7.41 9.44 -1.53
N GLU A 461 -6.44 8.65 -1.95
CA GLU A 461 -5.04 9.03 -2.04
C GLU A 461 -4.70 9.38 -3.51
N GLY A 462 -3.50 9.89 -3.76
CA GLY A 462 -3.05 10.27 -5.10
C GLY A 462 -3.55 11.63 -5.59
N GLY A 463 -2.82 12.20 -6.53
CA GLY A 463 -3.15 13.48 -7.14
C GLY A 463 -3.43 14.58 -6.14
N PHE A 464 -4.30 15.49 -6.52
CA PHE A 464 -4.75 16.58 -5.64
C PHE A 464 -5.68 16.10 -4.52
N GLU A 465 -6.28 14.90 -4.61
CA GLU A 465 -7.13 14.36 -3.56
C GLU A 465 -6.34 14.14 -2.26
N ALA A 466 -5.09 13.66 -2.36
CA ALA A 466 -4.22 13.55 -1.20
C ALA A 466 -3.91 14.92 -0.57
N LEU A 467 -3.66 15.96 -1.38
CA LEU A 467 -3.44 17.33 -0.88
C LEU A 467 -4.71 17.92 -0.25
N ARG A 468 -5.89 17.63 -0.82
CA ARG A 468 -7.19 18.00 -0.24
C ARG A 468 -7.42 17.30 1.10
N PHE A 469 -7.06 16.04 1.22
CA PHE A 469 -7.15 15.30 2.48
C PHE A 469 -6.30 15.95 3.57
N PHE A 470 -5.06 16.32 3.27
CA PHE A 470 -4.10 16.90 4.22
C PHE A 470 -4.24 18.42 4.41
N THR A 471 -5.31 19.02 3.91
CA THR A 471 -5.63 20.45 4.14
C THR A 471 -7.06 20.61 4.60
N GLU A 472 -7.33 21.72 5.34
CA GLU A 472 -8.69 22.18 5.63
C GLU A 472 -9.09 23.31 4.70
N ALA A 473 -10.29 23.22 4.14
CA ALA A 473 -10.88 24.26 3.32
C ALA A 473 -11.61 25.29 4.22
N LYS A 474 -11.27 26.56 4.07
CA LYS A 474 -11.93 27.67 4.75
C LYS A 474 -12.46 28.65 3.71
N ASN A 475 -13.76 28.89 3.70
CA ASN A 475 -14.33 29.94 2.87
C ASN A 475 -14.10 31.33 3.52
N VAL A 476 -13.63 32.29 2.72
CA VAL A 476 -13.54 33.69 3.07
C VAL A 476 -14.45 34.48 2.13
N CYS A 477 -15.43 35.16 2.68
CA CYS A 477 -16.33 36.02 1.94
C CYS A 477 -15.98 37.49 2.26
N ILE A 478 -15.68 38.28 1.23
CA ILE A 478 -15.40 39.72 1.35
C ILE A 478 -16.48 40.46 0.56
N LYS A 479 -17.24 41.28 1.25
CA LYS A 479 -18.16 42.25 0.62
C LYS A 479 -17.38 43.51 0.29
N TYR A 480 -17.54 44.06 -0.93
CA TYR A 480 -16.89 45.27 -1.41
C TYR A 480 -17.89 46.31 -1.89
#